data_a74391f6ece0f67149ab5ec45d60d61c
#
_entry.id   a74391f6ece0f67149ab5ec45d60d61c
#
_cell.length_a   1.000
_cell.length_b   1.000
_cell.length_c   1.000
_cell.angle_alpha   90.00
_cell.angle_beta   90.00
_cell.angle_gamma   90.00
#
_symmetry.space_group_name_H-M   'P 1'
#
loop_
_entity.id
_entity.type
_entity.pdbx_description
1 polymer ?
#
loop_
_entity_poly.entity_id
_entity_poly.type
_entity_poly.pdbx_seq_one_letter_code
_entity_poly.pdbx_strand_id
1 'polypeptide(L)' 'VIYVNYTGTDLTADGVTVPAMGWAVQ' A
#
# COMPACT_ATOMS: atom_id res chain seq x y z
N VAL A 1 -1.11 5.94 10.44
CA VAL A 1 -2.09 5.37 9.49
C VAL A 1 -1.50 4.12 8.85
N ILE A 2 -2.27 3.07 8.76
CA ILE A 2 -1.87 1.82 8.13
C ILE A 2 -2.64 1.66 6.83
N TYR A 3 -1.92 1.42 5.74
CA TYR A 3 -2.50 1.15 4.43
C TYR A 3 -2.32 -0.33 4.12
N VAL A 4 -3.36 -0.96 3.61
CA VAL A 4 -3.33 -2.38 3.23
C VAL A 4 -3.73 -2.49 1.76
N ASN A 5 -2.95 -3.26 1.00
CA ASN A 5 -3.17 -3.45 -0.43
C ASN A 5 -3.40 -4.94 -0.70
N TYR A 6 -4.61 -5.29 -1.12
CA TYR A 6 -4.97 -6.67 -1.44
C TYR A 6 -4.96 -6.94 -2.96
N THR A 7 -4.42 -6.00 -3.75
CA THR A 7 -4.37 -6.18 -5.20
C THR A 7 -3.05 -6.81 -5.64
N GLY A 8 -2.98 -7.24 -6.88
CA GLY A 8 -1.77 -7.82 -7.44
C GLY A 8 -0.77 -6.79 -7.96
N THR A 9 -1.00 -5.50 -7.73
CA THR A 9 -0.10 -4.44 -8.16
C THR A 9 0.16 -3.47 -7.02
N ASP A 10 1.32 -2.81 -7.05
CA ASP A 10 1.64 -1.78 -6.07
C ASP A 10 0.71 -0.59 -6.26
N LEU A 11 0.29 0.01 -5.16
CA LEU A 11 -0.57 1.20 -5.17
C LEU A 11 0.10 2.33 -4.39
N THR A 12 -0.18 3.57 -4.79
CA THR A 12 0.32 4.75 -4.08
C THR A 12 -0.86 5.46 -3.44
N ALA A 13 -0.77 5.71 -2.14
CA ALA A 13 -1.76 6.45 -1.38
C ALA A 13 -1.04 7.51 -0.54
N ASP A 14 -1.47 8.76 -0.65
CA ASP A 14 -0.89 9.88 0.12
C ASP A 14 0.64 9.94 0.04
N GLY A 15 1.20 9.64 -1.14
CA GLY A 15 2.65 9.62 -1.32
C GLY A 15 3.35 8.40 -0.78
N VAL A 16 2.61 7.42 -0.27
CA VAL A 16 3.16 6.17 0.26
C VAL A 16 2.90 5.05 -0.74
N THR A 17 3.94 4.30 -1.10
CA THR A 17 3.79 3.13 -1.96
C THR A 17 3.47 1.91 -1.11
N VAL A 18 2.32 1.30 -1.39
CA VAL A 18 1.87 0.10 -0.68
C VAL A 18 2.09 -1.08 -1.61
N PRO A 19 2.96 -2.04 -1.24
CA PRO A 19 3.29 -3.14 -2.14
C PRO A 19 2.10 -4.06 -2.39
N ALA A 20 2.14 -4.74 -3.55
CA ALA A 20 1.12 -5.72 -3.90
C ALA A 20 0.98 -6.76 -2.80
N MET A 21 -0.26 -7.06 -2.40
CA MET A 21 -0.57 -8.03 -1.33
C MET A 21 0.20 -7.75 -0.05
N GLY A 22 0.41 -6.46 0.26
CA GLY A 22 1.18 -6.06 1.41
C GLY A 22 0.58 -4.87 2.14
N TRP A 23 1.42 -4.19 2.92
CA TRP A 23 0.97 -3.07 3.73
C TRP A 23 2.11 -2.06 3.91
N ALA A 24 1.71 -0.85 4.33
CA ALA A 24 2.65 0.20 4.65
C ALA A 24 2.10 1.05 5.79
N VAL A 25 2.99 1.68 6.53
CA VAL A 25 2.64 2.56 7.64
C VAL A 25 3.14 3.96 7.35
N GLN A 26 2.27 4.92 7.66
CA GLN A 26 2.67 6.33 7.60
C GLN A 26 2.29 7.04 8.88
#